data_e1ef33de05ed02bf78ff388e738d4082
#
_entry.id   e1ef33de05ed02bf78ff388e738d4082
#
_cell.length_a   1.000
_cell.length_b   1.000
_cell.length_c   1.000
_cell.angle_alpha   90.00
_cell.angle_beta   90.00
_cell.angle_gamma   90.00
#
_symmetry.space_group_name_H-M   'P 1'
#
loop_
_entity.id
_entity.type
_entity.pdbx_description
1 polymer ?
#
loop_
_entity_poly.entity_id
_entity_poly.type
_entity_poly.pdbx_seq_one_letter_code
_entity_poly.pdbx_strand_id
1 'polypeptide(L)'
;LAGKTVAVQSTGKPEEIFLSGSDPRIPQAVDVFSIEDRSVQYAMLACGYVDAIAAHETAILQYMKDNFVEFRILEEPLLVTGLGIAFAKNDSRGLDSQLNAVLAQMRTDGTLEQILGRYLEHASQYLEVDTLGA
;
A
#
# COMPACT_ATOMS: atom_id res chain seq x y z
N LEU A 1 -2.87 -17.86 4.37
CA LEU A 1 -4.21 -17.48 3.83
C LEU A 1 -4.97 -18.68 3.22
N ALA A 2 -4.36 -19.87 3.11
CA ALA A 2 -5.06 -21.07 2.63
C ALA A 2 -6.30 -21.34 3.52
N GLY A 3 -7.45 -21.56 2.89
CA GLY A 3 -8.70 -21.82 3.59
C GLY A 3 -9.31 -20.60 4.31
N LYS A 4 -8.86 -19.39 3.99
CA LYS A 4 -9.29 -18.13 4.60
C LYS A 4 -10.07 -17.26 3.64
N THR A 5 -10.94 -16.42 4.16
CA THR A 5 -11.65 -15.38 3.41
C THR A 5 -10.86 -14.08 3.42
N VAL A 6 -10.76 -13.44 2.25
CA VAL A 6 -9.98 -12.21 2.09
C VAL A 6 -10.83 -11.12 1.46
N ALA A 7 -10.81 -9.89 2.02
CA ALA A 7 -11.39 -8.74 1.35
C ALA A 7 -10.30 -7.86 0.72
N VAL A 8 -10.55 -7.43 -0.50
CA VAL A 8 -9.67 -6.58 -1.31
C VAL A 8 -10.42 -5.39 -1.86
N GLN A 9 -9.72 -4.31 -2.16
CA GLN A 9 -10.33 -3.19 -2.88
C GLN A 9 -10.53 -3.57 -4.34
N SER A 10 -11.75 -3.35 -4.84
CA SER A 10 -12.13 -3.56 -6.24
C SER A 10 -11.25 -2.74 -7.19
N THR A 11 -10.91 -3.30 -8.33
CA THR A 11 -10.01 -2.74 -9.35
C THR A 11 -8.57 -2.47 -8.87
N GLY A 12 -8.21 -2.97 -7.69
CA GLY A 12 -6.86 -2.86 -7.15
C GLY A 12 -5.95 -4.02 -7.53
N LYS A 13 -4.64 -3.82 -7.44
CA LYS A 13 -3.67 -4.89 -7.71
C LYS A 13 -3.82 -6.11 -6.80
N PRO A 14 -4.18 -5.98 -5.50
CA PRO A 14 -4.47 -7.14 -4.66
C PRO A 14 -5.61 -8.01 -5.20
N GLU A 15 -6.69 -7.40 -5.74
CA GLU A 15 -7.80 -8.14 -6.34
C GLU A 15 -7.31 -9.01 -7.51
N GLU A 16 -6.56 -8.42 -8.44
CA GLU A 16 -5.99 -9.13 -9.58
C GLU A 16 -5.13 -10.32 -9.13
N ILE A 17 -4.29 -10.13 -8.11
CA ILE A 17 -3.40 -11.17 -7.59
C ILE A 17 -4.21 -12.35 -7.03
N PHE A 18 -5.20 -12.08 -6.18
CA PHE A 18 -6.00 -13.13 -5.54
C PHE A 18 -6.93 -13.84 -6.52
N LEU A 19 -7.53 -13.11 -7.47
CA LEU A 19 -8.45 -13.70 -8.44
C LEU A 19 -7.72 -14.47 -9.56
N SER A 20 -6.53 -14.02 -9.98
CA SER A 20 -5.78 -14.71 -11.02
C SER A 20 -5.17 -16.03 -10.56
N GLY A 21 -4.83 -16.13 -9.27
CA GLY A 21 -4.10 -17.27 -8.72
C GLY A 21 -2.76 -17.53 -9.41
N SER A 22 -2.20 -16.52 -10.07
CA SER A 22 -1.01 -16.66 -10.94
C SER A 22 0.30 -16.77 -10.17
N ASP A 23 0.34 -16.30 -8.92
CA ASP A 23 1.53 -16.38 -8.09
C ASP A 23 1.47 -17.60 -7.15
N PRO A 24 2.29 -18.65 -7.37
CA PRO A 24 2.26 -19.86 -6.55
C PRO A 24 2.71 -19.65 -5.10
N ARG A 25 3.33 -18.50 -4.78
CA ARG A 25 3.72 -18.14 -3.41
C ARG A 25 2.54 -17.71 -2.57
N ILE A 26 1.44 -17.29 -3.22
CA ILE A 26 0.25 -16.78 -2.55
C ILE A 26 -0.76 -17.93 -2.43
N PRO A 27 -1.04 -18.38 -1.19
CA PRO A 27 -2.05 -19.42 -0.99
C PRO A 27 -3.41 -18.97 -1.47
N GLN A 28 -4.13 -19.87 -2.15
CA GLN A 28 -5.50 -19.57 -2.58
C GLN A 28 -6.42 -19.36 -1.38
N ALA A 29 -7.08 -18.22 -1.35
CA ALA A 29 -8.16 -17.94 -0.42
C ALA A 29 -9.39 -18.82 -0.79
N VAL A 30 -10.22 -19.13 0.19
CA VAL A 30 -11.50 -19.83 -0.05
C VAL A 30 -12.46 -18.89 -0.78
N ASP A 31 -12.46 -17.63 -0.37
CA ASP A 31 -13.32 -16.62 -0.95
C ASP A 31 -12.63 -15.25 -0.98
N VAL A 32 -12.86 -14.49 -2.03
CA VAL A 32 -12.29 -13.14 -2.22
C VAL A 32 -13.43 -12.14 -2.41
N PHE A 33 -13.59 -11.25 -1.46
CA PHE A 33 -14.59 -10.19 -1.49
C PHE A 33 -14.00 -8.92 -2.10
N SER A 34 -14.52 -8.51 -3.25
CA SER A 34 -14.16 -7.26 -3.92
C SER A 34 -15.03 -6.12 -3.41
N ILE A 35 -14.41 -5.17 -2.73
CA ILE A 35 -15.10 -4.08 -2.02
C ILE A 35 -14.71 -2.73 -2.65
N GLU A 36 -15.71 -1.93 -3.02
CA GLU A 36 -15.49 -0.60 -3.60
C GLU A 36 -15.05 0.42 -2.55
N ASP A 37 -15.71 0.40 -1.39
CA ASP A 37 -15.41 1.32 -0.28
C ASP A 37 -14.39 0.71 0.67
N ARG A 38 -13.24 1.34 0.76
CA ARG A 38 -12.13 0.92 1.62
C ARG A 38 -12.51 0.88 3.11
N SER A 39 -13.38 1.75 3.57
CA SER A 39 -13.82 1.76 4.96
C SER A 39 -14.62 0.51 5.31
N VAL A 40 -15.41 0.01 4.38
CA VAL A 40 -16.14 -1.25 4.51
C VAL A 40 -15.18 -2.44 4.58
N GLN A 41 -14.13 -2.45 3.77
CA GLN A 41 -13.10 -3.49 3.80
C GLN A 41 -12.48 -3.65 5.20
N TYR A 42 -12.11 -2.54 5.84
CA TYR A 42 -11.54 -2.57 7.19
C TYR A 42 -12.58 -2.98 8.26
N ALA A 43 -13.81 -2.50 8.13
CA ALA A 43 -14.90 -2.87 9.03
C ALA A 43 -15.22 -4.37 8.96
N MET A 44 -15.14 -4.99 7.77
CA MET A 44 -15.34 -6.43 7.61
C MET A 44 -14.30 -7.24 8.40
N LEU A 45 -13.03 -6.81 8.42
CA LEU A 45 -12.01 -7.45 9.24
C LEU A 45 -12.28 -7.22 10.73
N ALA A 46 -12.57 -5.99 11.13
CA ALA A 46 -12.83 -5.64 12.53
C ALA A 46 -14.01 -6.41 13.12
N CYS A 47 -15.04 -6.67 12.31
CA CYS A 47 -16.23 -7.44 12.73
C CYS A 47 -16.09 -8.96 12.56
N GLY A 48 -14.94 -9.43 12.05
CA GLY A 48 -14.71 -10.87 11.81
C GLY A 48 -15.51 -11.44 10.62
N TYR A 49 -15.95 -10.59 9.71
CA TYR A 49 -16.66 -11.01 8.50
C TYR A 49 -15.73 -11.67 7.48
N VAL A 50 -14.46 -11.24 7.48
CA VAL A 50 -13.36 -11.85 6.73
C VAL A 50 -12.21 -12.15 7.67
N ASP A 51 -11.38 -13.11 7.28
CA ASP A 51 -10.19 -13.50 8.05
C ASP A 51 -9.01 -12.55 7.82
N ALA A 52 -8.96 -11.91 6.64
CA ALA A 52 -7.87 -11.02 6.26
C ALA A 52 -8.32 -9.95 5.26
N ILE A 53 -7.54 -8.89 5.17
CA ILE A 53 -7.65 -7.88 4.12
C ILE A 53 -6.29 -7.68 3.45
N ALA A 54 -6.30 -7.26 2.19
CA ALA A 54 -5.09 -6.81 1.50
C ALA A 54 -5.24 -5.35 1.10
N ALA A 55 -4.43 -4.48 1.68
CA ALA A 55 -4.44 -3.04 1.47
C ALA A 55 -3.03 -2.46 1.66
N HIS A 56 -2.85 -1.19 1.36
CA HIS A 56 -1.59 -0.50 1.65
C HIS A 56 -1.33 -0.44 3.16
N GLU A 57 -0.14 -0.80 3.58
CA GLU A 57 0.27 -0.81 4.98
C GLU A 57 0.00 0.53 5.67
N THR A 58 0.39 1.64 5.03
CA THR A 58 0.17 2.99 5.57
C THR A 58 -1.31 3.31 5.81
N ALA A 59 -2.19 2.81 4.94
CA ALA A 59 -3.63 2.98 5.09
C ALA A 59 -4.21 2.10 6.21
N ILE A 60 -3.68 0.89 6.39
CA ILE A 60 -4.04 0.02 7.52
C ILE A 60 -3.64 0.68 8.85
N LEU A 61 -2.40 1.14 8.95
CA LEU A 61 -1.86 1.80 10.14
C LEU A 61 -2.67 3.05 10.50
N GLN A 62 -3.03 3.87 9.51
CA GLN A 62 -3.86 5.05 9.73
C GLN A 62 -5.26 4.67 10.22
N TYR A 63 -5.88 3.66 9.62
CA TYR A 63 -7.20 3.20 10.06
C TYR A 63 -7.18 2.68 11.49
N MET A 64 -6.18 1.89 11.86
CA MET A 64 -5.99 1.38 13.23
C MET A 64 -5.91 2.53 14.24
N LYS A 65 -5.13 3.55 13.92
CA LYS A 65 -4.96 4.75 14.76
C LYS A 65 -6.26 5.54 14.92
N ASP A 66 -6.98 5.78 13.83
CA ASP A 66 -8.17 6.62 13.82
C ASP A 66 -9.38 5.93 14.49
N ASN A 67 -9.43 4.61 14.43
CA ASN A 67 -10.57 3.84 14.94
C ASN A 67 -10.27 3.08 16.25
N PHE A 68 -9.06 3.22 16.80
CA PHE A 68 -8.64 2.55 18.03
C PHE A 68 -8.82 1.02 17.97
N VAL A 69 -8.49 0.43 16.80
CA VAL A 69 -8.52 -1.02 16.59
C VAL A 69 -7.11 -1.52 16.33
N GLU A 70 -6.87 -2.79 16.64
CA GLU A 70 -5.58 -3.44 16.39
C GLU A 70 -5.75 -4.56 15.38
N PHE A 71 -4.96 -4.51 14.31
CA PHE A 71 -4.82 -5.59 13.34
C PHE A 71 -3.38 -6.11 13.37
N ARG A 72 -3.21 -7.38 13.13
CA ARG A 72 -1.90 -7.97 12.92
C ARG A 72 -1.52 -7.83 11.43
N ILE A 73 -0.48 -7.09 11.14
CA ILE A 73 0.11 -7.03 9.80
C ILE A 73 1.07 -8.21 9.65
N LEU A 74 1.00 -8.90 8.51
CA LEU A 74 1.90 -10.01 8.20
C LEU A 74 3.27 -9.45 7.77
N GLU A 75 4.34 -10.10 8.19
CA GLU A 75 5.71 -9.70 7.83
C GLU A 75 6.00 -9.87 6.34
N GLU A 76 5.32 -10.83 5.70
CA GLU A 76 5.45 -11.10 4.28
C GLU A 76 4.52 -10.21 3.47
N PRO A 77 5.04 -9.21 2.73
CA PRO A 77 4.19 -8.33 1.92
C PRO A 77 3.63 -9.08 0.72
N LEU A 78 2.36 -8.81 0.38
CA LEU A 78 1.76 -9.33 -0.84
C LEU A 78 2.46 -8.76 -2.08
N LEU A 79 2.83 -7.49 -2.03
CA LEU A 79 3.47 -6.75 -3.10
C LEU A 79 4.23 -5.55 -2.51
N VAL A 80 5.44 -5.32 -2.98
CA VAL A 80 6.21 -4.11 -2.68
C VAL A 80 6.20 -3.23 -3.93
N THR A 81 5.69 -2.01 -3.81
CA THR A 81 5.63 -1.04 -4.92
C THR A 81 6.01 0.35 -4.45
N GLY A 82 6.70 1.10 -5.30
CA GLY A 82 6.93 2.52 -5.09
C GLY A 82 5.69 3.36 -5.43
N LEU A 83 5.60 4.53 -4.81
CA LEU A 83 4.66 5.58 -5.19
C LEU A 83 5.33 6.49 -6.21
N GLY A 84 4.63 6.76 -7.31
CA GLY A 84 5.08 7.69 -8.34
C GLY A 84 4.08 8.82 -8.54
N ILE A 85 4.56 9.95 -9.05
CA ILE A 85 3.74 11.07 -9.47
C ILE A 85 3.70 11.07 -10.99
N ALA A 86 2.51 11.05 -11.56
CA ALA A 86 2.31 11.05 -13.00
C ALA A 86 2.00 12.48 -13.51
N PHE A 87 2.60 12.81 -14.63
CA PHE A 87 2.35 14.05 -15.36
C PHE A 87 1.69 13.73 -16.72
N ALA A 88 1.01 14.70 -17.30
CA ALA A 88 0.50 14.54 -18.65
C ALA A 88 1.66 14.30 -19.63
N LYS A 89 1.46 13.40 -20.59
CA LYS A 89 2.52 13.03 -21.56
C LYS A 89 3.12 14.23 -22.30
N ASN A 90 2.31 15.27 -22.52
CA ASN A 90 2.72 16.48 -23.25
C ASN A 90 3.03 17.66 -22.29
N ASP A 91 3.27 17.39 -21.01
CA ASP A 91 3.65 18.44 -20.07
C ASP A 91 5.07 18.90 -20.36
N SER A 92 5.21 20.12 -20.87
CA SER A 92 6.48 20.74 -21.25
C SER A 92 7.09 21.64 -20.18
N ARG A 93 6.50 21.68 -18.96
CA ARG A 93 6.95 22.57 -17.87
C ARG A 93 8.20 22.06 -17.17
N GLY A 94 8.61 20.82 -17.44
CA GLY A 94 9.77 20.19 -16.78
C GLY A 94 9.58 19.94 -15.29
N LEU A 95 8.31 19.81 -14.84
CA LEU A 95 7.98 19.62 -13.42
C LEU A 95 8.45 18.26 -12.91
N ASP A 96 8.46 17.25 -13.73
CA ASP A 96 8.98 15.92 -13.44
C ASP A 96 10.44 15.96 -13.00
N SER A 97 11.29 16.62 -13.83
CA SER A 97 12.71 16.77 -13.55
C SER A 97 12.97 17.64 -12.32
N GLN A 98 12.23 18.74 -12.17
CA GLN A 98 12.36 19.62 -11.01
C GLN A 98 11.96 18.89 -9.72
N LEU A 99 10.85 18.16 -9.74
CA LEU A 99 10.37 17.40 -8.58
C LEU A 99 11.35 16.29 -8.19
N ASN A 100 11.87 15.56 -9.17
CA ASN A 100 12.86 14.51 -8.92
C ASN A 100 14.12 15.09 -8.28
N ALA A 101 14.60 16.25 -8.74
CA ALA A 101 15.77 16.91 -8.16
C ALA A 101 15.51 17.34 -6.70
N VAL A 102 14.34 17.92 -6.43
CA VAL A 102 13.96 18.35 -5.07
C VAL A 102 13.80 17.14 -4.14
N LEU A 103 13.13 16.07 -4.57
CA LEU A 103 12.97 14.86 -3.77
C LEU A 103 14.33 14.19 -3.47
N ALA A 104 15.24 14.16 -4.44
CA ALA A 104 16.60 13.65 -4.23
C ALA A 104 17.37 14.49 -3.19
N GLN A 105 17.24 15.82 -3.23
CA GLN A 105 17.83 16.70 -2.25
C GLN A 105 17.22 16.47 -0.86
N MET A 106 15.89 16.44 -0.75
CA MET A 106 15.18 16.22 0.51
C MET A 106 15.52 14.86 1.14
N ARG A 107 15.82 13.86 0.33
CA ARG A 107 16.32 12.57 0.81
C ARG A 107 17.72 12.71 1.41
N THR A 108 18.62 13.43 0.71
CA THR A 108 20.00 13.58 1.13
C THR A 108 20.16 14.43 2.39
N ASP A 109 19.36 15.46 2.55
CA ASP A 109 19.41 16.38 3.70
C ASP A 109 18.52 15.95 4.89
N GLY A 110 17.81 14.81 4.77
CA GLY A 110 16.94 14.27 5.82
C GLY A 110 15.56 14.93 5.93
N THR A 111 15.25 15.92 5.11
CA THR A 111 13.96 16.63 5.14
C THR A 111 12.81 15.65 4.85
N LEU A 112 12.99 14.72 3.90
CA LEU A 112 11.94 13.76 3.56
C LEU A 112 11.63 12.83 4.73
N GLU A 113 12.65 12.31 5.42
CA GLU A 113 12.48 11.48 6.61
C GLU A 113 11.77 12.23 7.73
N GLN A 114 12.15 13.48 7.96
CA GLN A 114 11.50 14.33 8.96
C GLN A 114 10.02 14.57 8.65
N ILE A 115 9.65 14.77 7.39
CA ILE A 115 8.25 14.93 6.99
C ILE A 115 7.49 13.63 7.20
N LEU A 116 8.01 12.51 6.72
CA LEU A 116 7.38 11.20 6.85
C LEU A 116 7.21 10.79 8.32
N GLY A 117 8.19 11.09 9.17
CA GLY A 117 8.15 10.77 10.60
C GLY A 117 7.04 11.48 11.38
N ARG A 118 6.38 12.48 10.80
CA ARG A 118 5.18 13.11 11.40
C ARG A 118 3.93 12.25 11.24
N TYR A 119 3.94 11.32 10.29
CA TYR A 119 2.78 10.52 9.89
C TYR A 119 3.00 9.02 10.09
N LEU A 120 4.24 8.57 9.94
CA LEU A 120 4.61 7.16 9.92
C LEU A 120 5.64 6.86 11.01
N GLU A 121 5.41 5.79 11.75
CA GLU A 121 6.45 5.16 12.56
C GLU A 121 7.46 4.50 11.60
N HIS A 122 8.74 4.51 11.94
CA HIS A 122 9.80 3.95 11.09
C HIS A 122 9.90 4.55 9.68
N ALA A 123 9.83 5.87 9.58
CA ALA A 123 9.84 6.63 8.32
C ALA A 123 10.99 6.23 7.36
N SER A 124 12.15 5.81 7.90
CA SER A 124 13.30 5.36 7.11
C SER A 124 13.00 4.21 6.16
N GLN A 125 12.07 3.32 6.51
CA GLN A 125 11.68 2.18 5.68
C GLN A 125 11.00 2.61 4.36
N TYR A 126 10.43 3.80 4.33
CA TYR A 126 9.74 4.36 3.17
C TYR A 126 10.63 5.23 2.29
N LEU A 127 11.91 5.38 2.66
CA LEU A 127 12.88 6.15 1.88
C LEU A 127 13.61 5.31 0.84
N GLU A 128 13.59 3.99 0.98
CA GLU A 128 14.16 3.07 0.02
C GLU A 128 13.26 3.01 -1.22
N VAL A 129 13.49 3.93 -2.13
CA VAL A 129 12.88 3.87 -3.46
C VAL A 129 13.88 3.16 -4.35
N ASP A 130 13.59 1.92 -4.67
CA ASP A 130 14.16 1.33 -5.87
C ASP A 130 13.76 2.22 -7.04
N THR A 131 14.74 2.69 -7.77
CA THR A 131 14.51 3.40 -9.01
C THR A 131 13.71 2.49 -9.93
N LEU A 132 12.41 2.75 -10.03
CA LEU A 132 11.52 2.07 -10.95
C LEU A 132 12.06 2.30 -12.36
N GLY A 133 12.67 1.26 -12.91
CA GLY A 133 12.98 1.17 -14.32
C GLY A 133 13.97 2.21 -14.82
N ALA A 134 15.24 1.94 -14.67
CA ALA A 134 16.18 2.37 -15.69
C ALA A 134 16.08 1.42 -16.88
#